data_aeb2a1c16d3f31ed085801f0d8fd6d80
#
_entry.id   aeb2a1c16d3f31ed085801f0d8fd6d80
#
_cell.length_a   1.000
_cell.length_b   1.000
_cell.length_c   1.000
_cell.angle_alpha   90.00
_cell.angle_beta   90.00
_cell.angle_gamma   90.00
#
_symmetry.space_group_name_H-M   'P 1'
#
loop_
_entity.id
_entity.type
_entity.pdbx_description
1 polymer ?
#
loop_
_entity_poly.entity_id
_entity_poly.type
_entity_poly.pdbx_seq_one_letter_code
_entity_poly.pdbx_strand_id
1 'polypeptide(L)'
;MMNQDIVWPDIPRVVTGVAEWLACLEVILMLHHRQPQLVKGLILLGCLAGQVLLQMWCGTWPLTLWIPGILINILWMFYTIWLIVPEAQLRLLAYSVCRAFVLAELWASVAWLLNCWFLFQLHLRLRYQFAFVLVVYAILFVAFFYLQRAFALRQISKREAVTAALTAMMIFAISNVGFISSATQSFFGGSPEVFTVRVIVDLCGTLIIIIQDNYRAVSELQSDLQAMDAMMQSQYQQYQEYKQSSELVNQHFHDLKHQLVTLAMENDSQKRQQYLDEINTDINLYNVGVKTGNKIADVILTRKNAYCRQHHITFTCIANGALLNMINTMDLCSLLGNSLDNAIESVEQLADPEKRLINLRIVNKGQLVIYQVENYTDNPADFADLPQTTMEDKQRHGFGLRSIRRIAEKYGGTMTVKNQHHWFRLTVLFDQQTKTSTN
;
A
#
# COMPACT_ATOMS: atom_id res chain seq x y z
N MET A 1 39.92 -51.20 -21.31
CA MET A 1 40.35 -49.79 -21.41
C MET A 1 39.78 -49.07 -20.18
N MET A 2 40.62 -48.80 -19.21
CA MET A 2 40.24 -48.06 -17.99
C MET A 2 39.77 -46.67 -18.44
N ASN A 3 38.50 -46.30 -18.12
CA ASN A 3 38.07 -44.91 -18.14
C ASN A 3 39.01 -44.14 -17.20
N GLN A 4 39.96 -43.37 -17.76
CA GLN A 4 40.60 -42.31 -16.98
C GLN A 4 39.46 -41.38 -16.58
N ASP A 5 39.22 -41.28 -15.28
CA ASP A 5 38.26 -40.32 -14.73
C ASP A 5 38.66 -38.92 -15.21
N ILE A 6 37.93 -38.40 -16.18
CA ILE A 6 38.17 -37.06 -16.76
C ILE A 6 37.83 -36.06 -15.65
N VAL A 7 38.81 -35.49 -15.03
CA VAL A 7 38.65 -34.41 -14.04
C VAL A 7 38.42 -33.11 -14.81
N TRP A 8 37.26 -32.53 -14.62
CA TRP A 8 36.93 -31.25 -15.21
C TRP A 8 37.55 -30.10 -14.41
N PRO A 9 38.03 -29.03 -15.07
CA PRO A 9 38.61 -27.89 -14.39
C PRO A 9 37.52 -27.07 -13.69
N ASP A 10 37.88 -26.44 -12.59
CA ASP A 10 37.01 -25.52 -11.86
C ASP A 10 36.62 -24.30 -12.72
N ILE A 11 35.50 -23.64 -12.36
CA ILE A 11 35.05 -22.44 -13.03
C ILE A 11 36.10 -21.33 -12.86
N PRO A 12 36.65 -20.78 -13.95
CA PRO A 12 37.60 -19.68 -13.85
C PRO A 12 37.01 -18.46 -13.16
N ARG A 13 37.73 -17.83 -12.26
CA ARG A 13 37.25 -16.66 -11.51
C ARG A 13 36.80 -15.48 -12.39
N VAL A 14 37.41 -15.33 -13.56
CA VAL A 14 36.99 -14.34 -14.57
C VAL A 14 35.55 -14.63 -15.06
N VAL A 15 35.23 -15.92 -15.31
CA VAL A 15 33.90 -16.36 -15.77
C VAL A 15 32.85 -16.05 -14.68
N THR A 16 33.13 -16.35 -13.43
CA THR A 16 32.25 -16.03 -12.30
C THR A 16 32.04 -14.51 -12.17
N GLY A 17 33.13 -13.72 -12.20
CA GLY A 17 33.05 -12.26 -12.09
C GLY A 17 32.22 -11.59 -13.20
N VAL A 18 32.30 -12.11 -14.43
CA VAL A 18 31.46 -11.63 -15.54
C VAL A 18 29.98 -12.02 -15.32
N ALA A 19 29.69 -13.23 -14.84
CA ALA A 19 28.32 -13.67 -14.52
C ALA A 19 27.69 -12.77 -13.42
N GLU A 20 28.42 -12.49 -12.35
CA GLU A 20 27.97 -11.63 -11.25
C GLU A 20 27.65 -10.21 -11.73
N TRP A 21 28.52 -9.65 -12.59
CA TRP A 21 28.27 -8.34 -13.18
C TRP A 21 27.08 -8.32 -14.12
N LEU A 22 26.93 -9.33 -14.99
CA LEU A 22 25.77 -9.45 -15.90
C LEU A 22 24.46 -9.60 -15.13
N ALA A 23 24.45 -10.37 -14.05
CA ALA A 23 23.27 -10.49 -13.20
C ALA A 23 22.92 -9.17 -12.49
N CYS A 24 23.91 -8.39 -12.05
CA CYS A 24 23.68 -7.04 -11.54
C CYS A 24 23.12 -6.12 -12.63
N LEU A 25 23.63 -6.20 -13.86
CA LEU A 25 23.14 -5.42 -15.00
C LEU A 25 21.67 -5.73 -15.31
N GLU A 26 21.28 -7.01 -15.30
CA GLU A 26 19.89 -7.43 -15.51
C GLU A 26 18.96 -6.79 -14.47
N VAL A 27 19.31 -6.87 -13.19
CA VAL A 27 18.53 -6.26 -12.10
C VAL A 27 18.45 -4.75 -12.24
N ILE A 28 19.57 -4.08 -12.57
CA ILE A 28 19.60 -2.63 -12.79
C ILE A 28 18.66 -2.21 -13.93
N LEU A 29 18.59 -2.99 -15.02
CA LEU A 29 17.67 -2.70 -16.13
C LEU A 29 16.19 -2.85 -15.76
N MET A 30 15.87 -3.63 -14.74
CA MET A 30 14.51 -3.79 -14.20
C MET A 30 14.13 -2.70 -13.21
N LEU A 31 15.11 -2.07 -12.56
CA LEU A 31 14.88 -0.99 -11.61
C LEU A 31 14.77 0.35 -12.34
N HIS A 32 13.78 1.17 -11.95
CA HIS A 32 13.63 2.51 -12.50
C HIS A 32 14.73 3.43 -11.97
N HIS A 33 15.44 4.15 -12.87
CA HIS A 33 16.56 5.01 -12.51
C HIS A 33 16.66 6.27 -13.40
N ARG A 34 17.18 7.36 -12.85
CA ARG A 34 17.18 8.70 -13.48
C ARG A 34 18.51 9.13 -14.12
N GLN A 35 19.60 8.40 -13.93
CA GLN A 35 20.93 8.85 -14.39
C GLN A 35 21.08 8.83 -15.92
N PRO A 36 21.90 9.74 -16.51
CA PRO A 36 22.19 9.75 -17.94
C PRO A 36 22.85 8.47 -18.43
N GLN A 37 22.46 7.97 -19.58
CA GLN A 37 22.91 6.64 -20.09
C GLN A 37 24.42 6.53 -20.28
N LEU A 38 25.10 7.59 -20.71
CA LEU A 38 26.56 7.59 -20.91
C LEU A 38 27.33 7.44 -19.60
N VAL A 39 26.91 8.15 -18.55
CA VAL A 39 27.55 8.08 -17.23
C VAL A 39 27.38 6.67 -16.64
N LYS A 40 26.20 6.07 -16.80
CA LYS A 40 25.94 4.69 -16.39
C LYS A 40 26.84 3.68 -17.10
N GLY A 41 27.00 3.83 -18.42
CA GLY A 41 27.87 2.95 -19.20
C GLY A 41 29.31 2.95 -18.68
N LEU A 42 29.88 4.13 -18.38
CA LEU A 42 31.23 4.24 -17.83
C LEU A 42 31.34 3.65 -16.43
N ILE A 43 30.35 3.91 -15.56
CA ILE A 43 30.32 3.35 -14.21
C ILE A 43 30.22 1.81 -14.28
N LEU A 44 29.36 1.26 -15.11
CA LEU A 44 29.17 -0.17 -15.28
C LEU A 44 30.43 -0.86 -15.80
N LEU A 45 31.16 -0.24 -16.73
CA LEU A 45 32.46 -0.77 -17.19
C LEU A 45 33.50 -0.76 -16.07
N GLY A 46 33.54 0.29 -15.26
CA GLY A 46 34.41 0.33 -14.07
C GLY A 46 34.03 -0.76 -13.04
N CYS A 47 32.75 -0.98 -12.81
CA CYS A 47 32.25 -2.02 -11.92
C CYS A 47 32.57 -3.43 -12.46
N LEU A 48 32.51 -3.68 -13.77
CA LEU A 48 32.93 -4.92 -14.39
C LEU A 48 34.40 -5.21 -14.11
N ALA A 49 35.28 -4.23 -14.40
CA ALA A 49 36.71 -4.39 -14.13
C ALA A 49 36.99 -4.66 -12.65
N GLY A 50 36.31 -3.92 -11.75
CA GLY A 50 36.40 -4.12 -10.31
C GLY A 50 35.95 -5.52 -9.87
N GLN A 51 34.81 -6.00 -10.37
CA GLN A 51 34.27 -7.33 -10.04
C GLN A 51 35.22 -8.44 -10.46
N VAL A 52 35.74 -8.37 -11.70
CA VAL A 52 36.68 -9.39 -12.22
C VAL A 52 38.00 -9.36 -11.43
N LEU A 53 38.56 -8.17 -11.16
CA LEU A 53 39.79 -8.05 -10.36
C LEU A 53 39.59 -8.56 -8.94
N LEU A 54 38.46 -8.27 -8.32
CA LEU A 54 38.13 -8.73 -6.99
C LEU A 54 37.98 -10.26 -6.93
N GLN A 55 37.31 -10.86 -7.89
CA GLN A 55 37.19 -12.30 -8.01
C GLN A 55 38.55 -12.97 -8.20
N MET A 56 39.40 -12.40 -9.04
CA MET A 56 40.76 -12.91 -9.23
C MET A 56 41.60 -12.81 -7.94
N TRP A 57 41.49 -11.69 -7.22
CA TRP A 57 42.18 -11.51 -5.94
C TRP A 57 41.70 -12.47 -4.87
N CYS A 58 40.38 -12.58 -4.65
CA CYS A 58 39.80 -13.53 -3.70
C CYS A 58 40.13 -14.99 -4.08
N GLY A 59 40.27 -15.26 -5.38
CA GLY A 59 40.67 -16.58 -5.87
C GLY A 59 42.10 -17.04 -5.47
N THR A 60 42.95 -16.11 -5.05
CA THR A 60 44.30 -16.42 -4.54
C THR A 60 44.32 -16.77 -3.04
N TRP A 61 43.19 -16.61 -2.35
CA TRP A 61 43.05 -16.80 -0.92
C TRP A 61 42.97 -18.29 -0.54
N PRO A 62 43.46 -18.66 0.64
CA PRO A 62 43.31 -20.02 1.14
C PRO A 62 41.83 -20.36 1.38
N LEU A 63 41.51 -21.65 1.34
CA LEU A 63 40.11 -22.13 1.49
C LEU A 63 39.45 -21.65 2.79
N THR A 64 40.22 -21.43 3.85
CA THR A 64 39.73 -20.87 5.13
C THR A 64 39.13 -19.48 5.02
N LEU A 65 39.54 -18.68 4.02
CA LEU A 65 39.06 -17.33 3.73
C LEU A 65 38.03 -17.30 2.60
N TRP A 66 37.52 -18.44 2.16
CA TRP A 66 36.56 -18.54 1.08
C TRP A 66 35.23 -17.80 1.39
N ILE A 67 34.68 -18.01 2.62
CA ILE A 67 33.44 -17.31 3.04
C ILE A 67 33.62 -15.77 3.08
N PRO A 68 34.67 -15.23 3.73
CA PRO A 68 34.96 -13.79 3.63
C PRO A 68 35.10 -13.27 2.19
N GLY A 69 35.73 -14.04 1.31
CA GLY A 69 35.86 -13.68 -0.09
C GLY A 69 34.50 -13.52 -0.81
N ILE A 70 33.57 -14.43 -0.56
CA ILE A 70 32.21 -14.35 -1.10
C ILE A 70 31.47 -13.13 -0.56
N LEU A 71 31.56 -12.87 0.76
CA LEU A 71 30.90 -11.69 1.35
C LEU A 71 31.40 -10.39 0.73
N ILE A 72 32.70 -10.28 0.45
CA ILE A 72 33.28 -9.12 -0.23
C ILE A 72 32.72 -8.98 -1.66
N ASN A 73 32.58 -10.07 -2.40
CA ASN A 73 31.98 -10.05 -3.74
C ASN A 73 30.50 -9.64 -3.70
N ILE A 74 29.72 -10.16 -2.75
CA ILE A 74 28.30 -9.75 -2.54
C ILE A 74 28.23 -8.26 -2.18
N LEU A 75 29.12 -7.74 -1.34
CA LEU A 75 29.19 -6.32 -1.03
C LEU A 75 29.54 -5.47 -2.25
N TRP A 76 30.41 -5.95 -3.14
CA TRP A 76 30.70 -5.26 -4.40
C TRP A 76 29.48 -5.26 -5.36
N MET A 77 28.76 -6.36 -5.46
CA MET A 77 27.49 -6.42 -6.21
C MET A 77 26.48 -5.43 -5.64
N PHE A 78 26.36 -5.37 -4.30
CA PHE A 78 25.50 -4.37 -3.63
C PHE A 78 25.94 -2.94 -4.00
N TYR A 79 27.24 -2.65 -3.91
CA TYR A 79 27.78 -1.34 -4.27
C TYR A 79 27.51 -1.00 -5.73
N THR A 80 27.65 -1.94 -6.66
CA THR A 80 27.38 -1.76 -8.08
C THR A 80 25.92 -1.36 -8.33
N ILE A 81 24.95 -2.04 -7.71
CA ILE A 81 23.53 -1.72 -7.87
C ILE A 81 23.20 -0.37 -7.21
N TRP A 82 23.71 -0.15 -5.99
CA TRP A 82 23.50 1.11 -5.26
C TRP A 82 24.04 2.32 -5.99
N LEU A 83 25.21 2.22 -6.62
CA LEU A 83 25.85 3.32 -7.36
C LEU A 83 25.01 3.82 -8.53
N ILE A 84 24.25 2.92 -9.18
CA ILE A 84 23.37 3.25 -10.31
C ILE A 84 21.97 3.67 -9.83
N VAL A 85 21.47 3.11 -8.72
CA VAL A 85 20.13 3.36 -8.19
C VAL A 85 20.21 3.78 -6.71
N PRO A 86 20.80 4.94 -6.40
CA PRO A 86 21.03 5.39 -5.02
C PRO A 86 19.72 5.73 -4.28
N GLU A 87 18.63 6.00 -5.02
CA GLU A 87 17.31 6.34 -4.45
C GLU A 87 16.54 5.08 -3.96
N ALA A 88 17.04 3.88 -4.27
CA ALA A 88 16.37 2.65 -3.89
C ALA A 88 16.46 2.40 -2.37
N GLN A 89 15.36 1.91 -1.79
CA GLN A 89 15.34 1.51 -0.38
C GLN A 89 16.33 0.36 -0.12
N LEU A 90 16.99 0.39 1.04
CA LEU A 90 17.96 -0.64 1.44
C LEU A 90 17.43 -2.08 1.31
N ARG A 91 16.15 -2.28 1.59
CA ARG A 91 15.49 -3.61 1.49
C ARG A 91 15.40 -4.08 0.03
N LEU A 92 15.06 -3.17 -0.88
CA LEU A 92 15.00 -3.45 -2.30
C LEU A 92 16.39 -3.79 -2.84
N LEU A 93 17.42 -3.04 -2.44
CA LEU A 93 18.81 -3.31 -2.81
C LEU A 93 19.27 -4.67 -2.31
N ALA A 94 19.03 -5.00 -1.03
CA ALA A 94 19.40 -6.28 -0.45
C ALA A 94 18.73 -7.47 -1.17
N TYR A 95 17.43 -7.35 -1.43
CA TYR A 95 16.68 -8.35 -2.22
C TYR A 95 17.26 -8.52 -3.63
N SER A 96 17.52 -7.40 -4.31
CA SER A 96 18.07 -7.35 -5.67
C SER A 96 19.45 -8.02 -5.76
N VAL A 97 20.30 -7.81 -4.76
CA VAL A 97 21.60 -8.47 -4.68
C VAL A 97 21.47 -9.98 -4.47
N CYS A 98 20.58 -10.43 -3.58
CA CYS A 98 20.35 -11.87 -3.38
C CYS A 98 19.87 -12.54 -4.67
N ARG A 99 18.96 -11.89 -5.39
CA ARG A 99 18.48 -12.37 -6.69
C ARG A 99 19.60 -12.41 -7.73
N ALA A 100 20.37 -11.33 -7.88
CA ALA A 100 21.50 -11.27 -8.80
C ALA A 100 22.55 -12.33 -8.49
N PHE A 101 22.81 -12.58 -7.20
CA PHE A 101 23.79 -13.57 -6.78
C PHE A 101 23.39 -15.01 -7.17
N VAL A 102 22.14 -15.41 -6.88
CA VAL A 102 21.65 -16.75 -7.27
C VAL A 102 21.63 -16.91 -8.80
N LEU A 103 21.26 -15.87 -9.52
CA LEU A 103 21.25 -15.90 -10.97
C LEU A 103 22.66 -16.00 -11.56
N ALA A 104 23.64 -15.30 -10.97
CA ALA A 104 25.03 -15.36 -11.37
C ALA A 104 25.62 -16.77 -11.18
N GLU A 105 25.33 -17.42 -10.05
CA GLU A 105 25.73 -18.79 -9.78
C GLU A 105 25.16 -19.77 -10.84
N LEU A 106 23.86 -19.65 -11.16
CA LEU A 106 23.26 -20.45 -12.23
C LEU A 106 23.94 -20.23 -13.57
N TRP A 107 24.15 -18.96 -13.96
CA TRP A 107 24.75 -18.65 -15.27
C TRP A 107 26.17 -19.16 -15.38
N ALA A 108 26.99 -18.96 -14.32
CA ALA A 108 28.34 -19.48 -14.28
C ALA A 108 28.39 -21.01 -14.37
N SER A 109 27.50 -21.68 -13.61
CA SER A 109 27.42 -23.14 -13.58
C SER A 109 26.97 -23.74 -14.90
N VAL A 110 25.92 -23.18 -15.51
CA VAL A 110 25.39 -23.65 -16.82
C VAL A 110 26.42 -23.43 -17.94
N ALA A 111 26.97 -22.22 -18.03
CA ALA A 111 27.92 -21.90 -19.08
C ALA A 111 29.18 -22.77 -18.98
N TRP A 112 29.65 -23.03 -17.75
CA TRP A 112 30.81 -23.85 -17.55
C TRP A 112 30.54 -25.33 -17.79
N LEU A 113 29.41 -25.86 -17.34
CA LEU A 113 28.99 -27.24 -17.65
C LEU A 113 28.94 -27.46 -19.17
N LEU A 114 28.28 -26.56 -19.91
CA LEU A 114 28.20 -26.65 -21.37
C LEU A 114 29.59 -26.53 -22.01
N ASN A 115 30.44 -25.63 -21.54
CA ASN A 115 31.77 -25.45 -22.07
C ASN A 115 32.62 -26.73 -21.85
N CYS A 116 32.61 -27.33 -20.67
CA CYS A 116 33.33 -28.57 -20.40
C CYS A 116 32.76 -29.73 -21.24
N TRP A 117 31.42 -29.82 -21.33
CA TRP A 117 30.78 -30.85 -22.17
C TRP A 117 31.22 -30.77 -23.63
N PHE A 118 31.17 -29.56 -24.24
CA PHE A 118 31.62 -29.34 -25.60
C PHE A 118 33.12 -29.56 -25.77
N LEU A 119 33.94 -29.15 -24.79
CA LEU A 119 35.40 -29.33 -24.88
C LEU A 119 35.80 -30.81 -24.88
N PHE A 120 35.22 -31.60 -23.95
CA PHE A 120 35.61 -32.99 -23.74
C PHE A 120 34.89 -33.96 -24.68
N GLN A 121 33.62 -33.68 -25.06
CA GLN A 121 32.84 -34.54 -25.96
C GLN A 121 33.03 -34.19 -27.44
N LEU A 122 33.17 -32.94 -27.80
CA LEU A 122 33.28 -32.47 -29.18
C LEU A 122 34.72 -32.06 -29.57
N HIS A 123 35.70 -32.25 -28.66
CA HIS A 123 37.10 -31.88 -28.85
C HIS A 123 37.34 -30.48 -29.41
N LEU A 124 36.54 -29.49 -28.94
CA LEU A 124 36.70 -28.10 -29.30
C LEU A 124 38.06 -27.55 -28.82
N ARG A 125 38.69 -26.71 -29.67
CA ARG A 125 39.99 -26.10 -29.33
C ARG A 125 39.81 -25.08 -28.17
N LEU A 126 40.66 -25.15 -27.16
CA LEU A 126 40.70 -24.20 -26.01
C LEU A 126 40.66 -22.70 -26.39
N ARG A 127 41.10 -22.38 -27.62
CA ARG A 127 41.17 -21.01 -28.11
C ARG A 127 39.82 -20.30 -28.12
N TYR A 128 38.69 -21.00 -28.24
CA TYR A 128 37.35 -20.42 -28.34
C TYR A 128 36.50 -20.53 -27.08
N GLN A 129 37.05 -21.03 -25.98
CA GLN A 129 36.34 -21.25 -24.72
C GLN A 129 35.63 -20.00 -24.19
N PHE A 130 36.35 -18.89 -24.07
CA PHE A 130 35.78 -17.65 -23.55
C PHE A 130 34.70 -17.07 -24.49
N ALA A 131 34.89 -17.16 -25.80
CA ALA A 131 33.88 -16.72 -26.76
C ALA A 131 32.60 -17.56 -26.65
N PHE A 132 32.72 -18.88 -26.45
CA PHE A 132 31.60 -19.76 -26.23
C PHE A 132 30.83 -19.42 -24.94
N VAL A 133 31.53 -19.24 -23.84
CA VAL A 133 30.94 -18.83 -22.54
C VAL A 133 30.18 -17.50 -22.68
N LEU A 134 30.76 -16.51 -23.39
CA LEU A 134 30.10 -15.22 -23.61
C LEU A 134 28.81 -15.35 -24.44
N VAL A 135 28.79 -16.23 -25.43
CA VAL A 135 27.58 -16.51 -26.22
C VAL A 135 26.51 -17.15 -25.34
N VAL A 136 26.87 -18.12 -24.49
CA VAL A 136 25.93 -18.73 -23.54
C VAL A 136 25.38 -17.66 -22.57
N TYR A 137 26.23 -16.80 -22.05
CA TYR A 137 25.78 -15.70 -21.18
C TYR A 137 24.81 -14.74 -21.88
N ALA A 138 25.08 -14.39 -23.13
CA ALA A 138 24.18 -13.54 -23.91
C ALA A 138 22.79 -14.18 -24.09
N ILE A 139 22.76 -15.50 -24.36
CA ILE A 139 21.49 -16.25 -24.49
C ILE A 139 20.75 -16.28 -23.14
N LEU A 140 21.45 -16.62 -22.06
CA LEU A 140 20.87 -16.66 -20.72
C LEU A 140 20.36 -15.29 -20.29
N PHE A 141 21.15 -14.23 -20.50
CA PHE A 141 20.77 -12.85 -20.19
C PHE A 141 19.46 -12.46 -20.89
N VAL A 142 19.37 -12.69 -22.20
CA VAL A 142 18.16 -12.38 -22.97
C VAL A 142 16.97 -13.19 -22.49
N ALA A 143 17.15 -14.51 -22.29
CA ALA A 143 16.08 -15.40 -21.85
C ALA A 143 15.53 -15.00 -20.49
N PHE A 144 16.39 -14.77 -19.50
CA PHE A 144 15.98 -14.39 -18.15
C PHE A 144 15.44 -12.96 -18.08
N PHE A 145 16.01 -12.02 -18.82
CA PHE A 145 15.50 -10.65 -18.93
C PHE A 145 14.05 -10.62 -19.40
N TYR A 146 13.72 -11.37 -20.48
CA TYR A 146 12.33 -11.44 -20.96
C TYR A 146 11.40 -12.18 -20.01
N LEU A 147 11.88 -13.26 -19.37
CA LEU A 147 11.10 -14.02 -18.39
C LEU A 147 10.75 -13.19 -17.16
N GLN A 148 11.66 -12.35 -16.72
CA GLN A 148 11.54 -11.61 -15.46
C GLN A 148 11.07 -10.16 -15.64
N ARG A 149 11.09 -9.62 -16.86
CA ARG A 149 10.65 -8.24 -17.17
C ARG A 149 9.22 -7.93 -16.73
N ALA A 150 8.35 -8.95 -16.67
CA ALA A 150 6.97 -8.77 -16.24
C ALA A 150 6.82 -8.43 -14.74
N PHE A 151 7.86 -8.66 -13.92
CA PHE A 151 7.81 -8.52 -12.48
C PHE A 151 8.51 -7.24 -12.03
N ALA A 152 7.73 -6.15 -11.89
CA ALA A 152 8.25 -4.88 -11.41
C ALA A 152 8.57 -4.98 -9.89
N LEU A 153 9.83 -4.74 -9.54
CA LEU A 153 10.28 -4.64 -8.15
C LEU A 153 9.89 -3.27 -7.57
N ARG A 154 8.73 -3.14 -6.91
CA ARG A 154 8.27 -1.85 -6.35
C ARG A 154 8.59 -1.67 -4.88
N GLN A 155 7.97 -2.44 -4.01
CA GLN A 155 8.17 -2.34 -2.57
C GLN A 155 8.48 -3.72 -1.99
N ILE A 156 9.53 -3.80 -1.19
CA ILE A 156 9.99 -5.04 -0.55
C ILE A 156 9.84 -4.92 0.96
N SER A 157 9.15 -5.88 1.58
CA SER A 157 9.03 -5.96 3.03
C SER A 157 10.33 -6.48 3.67
N LYS A 158 10.50 -6.24 4.98
CA LYS A 158 11.66 -6.81 5.72
C LYS A 158 11.69 -8.33 5.66
N ARG A 159 10.51 -8.98 5.71
CA ARG A 159 10.42 -10.45 5.68
C ARG A 159 10.89 -11.01 4.36
N GLU A 160 10.50 -10.42 3.25
CA GLU A 160 10.89 -10.84 1.90
C GLU A 160 12.40 -10.69 1.66
N ALA A 161 12.99 -9.58 2.09
CA ALA A 161 14.45 -9.41 1.99
C ALA A 161 15.22 -10.45 2.81
N VAL A 162 14.74 -10.77 4.02
CA VAL A 162 15.35 -11.81 4.87
C VAL A 162 15.15 -13.21 4.28
N THR A 163 13.95 -13.53 3.78
CA THR A 163 13.70 -14.85 3.15
C THR A 163 14.54 -15.02 1.90
N ALA A 164 14.68 -14.01 1.06
CA ALA A 164 15.56 -14.07 -0.12
C ALA A 164 17.03 -14.28 0.26
N ALA A 165 17.51 -13.59 1.30
CA ALA A 165 18.88 -13.77 1.79
C ALA A 165 19.12 -15.20 2.34
N LEU A 166 18.18 -15.73 3.12
CA LEU A 166 18.26 -17.10 3.62
C LEU A 166 18.22 -18.12 2.47
N THR A 167 17.33 -17.92 1.50
CA THR A 167 17.22 -18.77 0.31
C THR A 167 18.51 -18.75 -0.49
N ALA A 168 19.07 -17.57 -0.78
CA ALA A 168 20.35 -17.44 -1.49
C ALA A 168 21.51 -18.13 -0.76
N MET A 169 21.58 -17.97 0.57
CA MET A 169 22.59 -18.60 1.40
C MET A 169 22.46 -20.12 1.38
N MET A 170 21.23 -20.65 1.49
CA MET A 170 21.00 -22.10 1.44
C MET A 170 21.35 -22.69 0.08
N ILE A 171 20.94 -22.06 -1.01
CA ILE A 171 21.24 -22.49 -2.38
C ILE A 171 22.74 -22.54 -2.58
N PHE A 172 23.43 -21.45 -2.21
CA PHE A 172 24.88 -21.36 -2.34
C PHE A 172 25.58 -22.44 -1.51
N ALA A 173 25.16 -22.67 -0.26
CA ALA A 173 25.74 -23.68 0.60
C ALA A 173 25.59 -25.10 -0.01
N ILE A 174 24.37 -25.44 -0.46
CA ILE A 174 24.07 -26.76 -1.05
C ILE A 174 24.82 -26.94 -2.38
N SER A 175 24.83 -25.92 -3.25
CA SER A 175 25.47 -25.91 -4.56
C SER A 175 26.99 -26.18 -4.45
N ASN A 176 27.63 -25.69 -3.38
CA ASN A 176 29.05 -25.80 -3.20
C ASN A 176 29.51 -26.96 -2.27
N VAL A 177 28.58 -27.72 -1.68
CA VAL A 177 28.93 -28.89 -0.82
C VAL A 177 29.81 -29.90 -1.55
N GLY A 178 29.52 -30.20 -2.82
CA GLY A 178 30.30 -31.12 -3.63
C GLY A 178 31.75 -30.69 -3.81
N PHE A 179 32.01 -29.39 -3.98
CA PHE A 179 33.37 -28.85 -4.12
C PHE A 179 34.15 -28.86 -2.81
N ILE A 180 33.50 -28.57 -1.67
CA ILE A 180 34.12 -28.63 -0.35
C ILE A 180 34.54 -30.10 -0.02
N SER A 181 33.67 -31.05 -0.35
CA SER A 181 33.93 -32.47 -0.15
C SER A 181 35.08 -32.99 -1.03
N SER A 182 35.20 -32.50 -2.28
CA SER A 182 36.27 -32.86 -3.18
C SER A 182 37.64 -32.38 -2.70
N ALA A 183 37.71 -31.21 -2.07
CA ALA A 183 38.95 -30.70 -1.47
C ALA A 183 39.49 -31.55 -0.30
N THR A 184 38.63 -32.38 0.31
CA THR A 184 38.98 -33.31 1.41
C THR A 184 39.21 -34.76 1.00
N GLN A 185 39.42 -35.05 -0.29
CA GLN A 185 39.64 -36.39 -0.89
C GLN A 185 38.47 -37.36 -0.81
N SER A 186 37.26 -36.97 -0.60
CA SER A 186 36.13 -37.89 -0.53
C SER A 186 35.02 -37.65 -1.58
N PHE A 187 34.80 -38.63 -2.38
CA PHE A 187 33.63 -38.99 -3.21
C PHE A 187 33.32 -38.23 -4.50
N PHE A 188 33.58 -36.94 -4.67
CA PHE A 188 33.08 -36.19 -5.85
C PHE A 188 34.09 -35.21 -6.46
N GLY A 189 35.37 -35.52 -6.45
CA GLY A 189 36.40 -34.62 -6.97
C GLY A 189 36.23 -34.34 -8.47
N GLY A 190 35.93 -33.07 -8.87
CA GLY A 190 36.03 -32.59 -10.25
C GLY A 190 35.25 -33.37 -11.32
N SER A 191 34.33 -34.23 -10.92
CA SER A 191 33.59 -35.10 -11.83
C SER A 191 32.44 -34.34 -12.52
N PRO A 192 32.03 -34.75 -13.71
CA PRO A 192 30.87 -34.16 -14.43
C PRO A 192 29.59 -34.12 -13.59
N GLU A 193 29.43 -35.12 -12.70
CA GLU A 193 28.26 -35.25 -11.83
C GLU A 193 28.16 -34.09 -10.84
N VAL A 194 29.29 -33.63 -10.26
CA VAL A 194 29.32 -32.49 -9.33
C VAL A 194 28.83 -31.21 -10.01
N PHE A 195 29.29 -30.96 -11.23
CA PHE A 195 28.82 -29.80 -11.99
C PHE A 195 27.34 -29.92 -12.37
N THR A 196 26.86 -31.11 -12.70
CA THR A 196 25.45 -31.35 -13.02
C THR A 196 24.57 -31.12 -11.80
N VAL A 197 24.95 -31.64 -10.62
CA VAL A 197 24.22 -31.41 -9.37
C VAL A 197 24.18 -29.91 -9.03
N ARG A 198 25.32 -29.23 -9.17
CA ARG A 198 25.41 -27.78 -8.97
C ARG A 198 24.40 -27.02 -9.84
N VAL A 199 24.36 -27.28 -11.14
CA VAL A 199 23.41 -26.65 -12.07
C VAL A 199 21.96 -26.93 -11.68
N ILE A 200 21.64 -28.17 -11.26
CA ILE A 200 20.27 -28.51 -10.83
C ILE A 200 19.90 -27.72 -9.56
N VAL A 201 20.79 -27.61 -8.59
CA VAL A 201 20.56 -26.86 -7.34
C VAL A 201 20.39 -25.38 -7.63
N ASP A 202 21.25 -24.78 -8.45
CA ASP A 202 21.19 -23.37 -8.83
C ASP A 202 19.91 -23.06 -9.64
N LEU A 203 19.49 -23.98 -10.51
CA LEU A 203 18.24 -23.87 -11.27
C LEU A 203 17.03 -23.92 -10.32
N CYS A 204 16.98 -24.91 -9.41
CA CYS A 204 15.92 -24.99 -8.41
C CYS A 204 15.86 -23.72 -7.56
N GLY A 205 17.00 -23.19 -7.15
CA GLY A 205 17.08 -21.95 -6.40
C GLY A 205 16.56 -20.74 -7.17
N THR A 206 16.92 -20.63 -8.44
CA THR A 206 16.42 -19.57 -9.32
C THR A 206 14.91 -19.68 -9.51
N LEU A 207 14.38 -20.89 -9.69
CA LEU A 207 12.93 -21.13 -9.78
C LEU A 207 12.21 -20.73 -8.49
N ILE A 208 12.78 -21.01 -7.32
CA ILE A 208 12.21 -20.59 -6.03
C ILE A 208 12.09 -19.06 -5.97
N ILE A 209 13.13 -18.32 -6.37
CA ILE A 209 13.10 -16.85 -6.40
C ILE A 209 12.06 -16.34 -7.39
N ILE A 210 11.96 -16.92 -8.59
CA ILE A 210 10.95 -16.57 -9.59
C ILE A 210 9.54 -16.83 -9.04
N ILE A 211 9.32 -17.94 -8.36
CA ILE A 211 8.02 -18.26 -7.72
C ILE A 211 7.70 -17.25 -6.62
N GLN A 212 8.68 -16.84 -5.80
CA GLN A 212 8.50 -15.81 -4.79
C GLN A 212 8.12 -14.45 -5.42
N ASP A 213 8.78 -14.07 -6.51
CA ASP A 213 8.46 -12.84 -7.28
C ASP A 213 7.03 -12.88 -7.84
N ASN A 214 6.64 -14.01 -8.44
CA ASN A 214 5.28 -14.23 -8.96
C ASN A 214 4.23 -14.15 -7.85
N TYR A 215 4.45 -14.86 -6.75
CA TYR A 215 3.53 -14.87 -5.62
C TYR A 215 3.31 -13.46 -5.06
N ARG A 216 4.39 -12.68 -4.96
CA ARG A 216 4.30 -11.28 -4.52
C ARG A 216 3.49 -10.43 -5.49
N ALA A 217 3.78 -10.50 -6.80
CA ALA A 217 3.06 -9.74 -7.83
C ALA A 217 1.56 -10.05 -7.81
N VAL A 218 1.20 -11.34 -7.66
CA VAL A 218 -0.21 -11.76 -7.51
C VAL A 218 -0.84 -11.21 -6.24
N SER A 219 -0.13 -11.24 -5.11
CA SER A 219 -0.62 -10.72 -3.83
C SER A 219 -0.85 -9.21 -3.85
N GLU A 220 0.06 -8.44 -4.47
CA GLU A 220 -0.11 -6.98 -4.68
C GLU A 220 -1.34 -6.70 -5.54
N LEU A 221 -1.48 -7.38 -6.68
CA LEU A 221 -2.64 -7.24 -7.58
C LEU A 221 -3.95 -7.58 -6.87
N GLN A 222 -3.96 -8.63 -6.05
CA GLN A 222 -5.13 -9.03 -5.29
C GLN A 222 -5.53 -7.99 -4.24
N SER A 223 -4.54 -7.37 -3.58
CA SER A 223 -4.78 -6.26 -2.65
C SER A 223 -5.36 -5.02 -3.36
N ASP A 224 -4.83 -4.68 -4.54
CA ASP A 224 -5.33 -3.55 -5.35
C ASP A 224 -6.76 -3.79 -5.83
N LEU A 225 -7.08 -5.03 -6.26
CA LEU A 225 -8.44 -5.41 -6.65
C LEU A 225 -9.41 -5.31 -5.47
N GLN A 226 -9.03 -5.79 -4.28
CA GLN A 226 -9.87 -5.66 -3.07
C GLN A 226 -10.12 -4.19 -2.70
N ALA A 227 -9.11 -3.33 -2.81
CA ALA A 227 -9.27 -1.90 -2.56
C ALA A 227 -10.23 -1.25 -3.58
N MET A 228 -10.15 -1.64 -4.85
CA MET A 228 -11.03 -1.17 -5.91
C MET A 228 -12.48 -1.64 -5.71
N ASP A 229 -12.69 -2.90 -5.33
CA ASP A 229 -14.02 -3.45 -5.02
C ASP A 229 -14.66 -2.73 -3.83
N ALA A 230 -13.90 -2.48 -2.76
CA ALA A 230 -14.37 -1.71 -1.61
C ALA A 230 -14.77 -0.28 -1.99
N MET A 231 -14.00 0.38 -2.88
CA MET A 231 -14.33 1.70 -3.40
C MET A 231 -15.62 1.68 -4.25
N MET A 232 -15.79 0.69 -5.12
CA MET A 232 -17.00 0.51 -5.92
C MET A 232 -18.23 0.29 -5.04
N GLN A 233 -18.14 -0.56 -4.02
CA GLN A 233 -19.23 -0.79 -3.07
C GLN A 233 -19.63 0.50 -2.34
N SER A 234 -18.64 1.28 -1.89
CA SER A 234 -18.89 2.57 -1.26
C SER A 234 -19.60 3.58 -2.20
N GLN A 235 -19.16 3.67 -3.46
CA GLN A 235 -19.81 4.51 -4.46
C GLN A 235 -21.23 4.05 -4.77
N TYR A 236 -21.46 2.75 -4.86
CA TYR A 236 -22.79 2.19 -5.10
C TYR A 236 -23.74 2.49 -3.93
N GLN A 237 -23.27 2.38 -2.70
CA GLN A 237 -24.04 2.72 -1.51
C GLN A 237 -24.42 4.21 -1.50
N GLN A 238 -23.47 5.11 -1.80
CA GLN A 238 -23.75 6.54 -1.93
C GLN A 238 -24.77 6.84 -3.04
N TYR A 239 -24.68 6.12 -4.16
CA TYR A 239 -25.67 6.26 -5.25
C TYR A 239 -27.07 5.83 -4.80
N GLN A 240 -27.20 4.73 -4.08
CA GLN A 240 -28.49 4.26 -3.53
C GLN A 240 -29.08 5.25 -2.54
N GLU A 241 -28.28 5.81 -1.65
CA GLU A 241 -28.72 6.85 -0.71
C GLU A 241 -29.19 8.12 -1.45
N TYR A 242 -28.45 8.55 -2.47
CA TYR A 242 -28.86 9.67 -3.33
C TYR A 242 -30.18 9.38 -4.05
N LYS A 243 -30.33 8.18 -4.62
CA LYS A 243 -31.55 7.75 -5.32
C LYS A 243 -32.76 7.78 -4.38
N GLN A 244 -32.64 7.20 -3.20
CA GLN A 244 -33.70 7.21 -2.19
C GLN A 244 -34.07 8.63 -1.76
N SER A 245 -33.09 9.51 -1.55
CA SER A 245 -33.33 10.92 -1.23
C SER A 245 -34.05 11.65 -2.36
N SER A 246 -33.68 11.38 -3.62
CA SER A 246 -34.31 11.98 -4.80
C SER A 246 -35.75 11.50 -4.97
N GLU A 247 -36.05 10.23 -4.73
CA GLU A 247 -37.40 9.66 -4.78
C GLU A 247 -38.29 10.27 -3.71
N LEU A 248 -37.80 10.44 -2.48
CA LEU A 248 -38.52 11.13 -1.41
C LEU A 248 -38.85 12.59 -1.76
N VAL A 249 -37.91 13.33 -2.33
CA VAL A 249 -38.14 14.72 -2.79
C VAL A 249 -39.20 14.76 -3.88
N ASN A 250 -39.14 13.85 -4.86
CA ASN A 250 -40.16 13.80 -5.93
C ASN A 250 -41.53 13.44 -5.39
N GLN A 251 -41.64 12.54 -4.42
CA GLN A 251 -42.89 12.19 -3.78
C GLN A 251 -43.49 13.41 -3.06
N HIS A 252 -42.71 14.15 -2.30
CA HIS A 252 -43.16 15.37 -1.64
C HIS A 252 -43.59 16.48 -2.62
N PHE A 253 -42.87 16.64 -3.74
CA PHE A 253 -43.30 17.58 -4.81
C PHE A 253 -44.64 17.16 -5.42
N HIS A 254 -44.88 15.87 -5.59
CA HIS A 254 -46.15 15.36 -6.10
C HIS A 254 -47.30 15.65 -5.14
N ASP A 255 -47.09 15.41 -3.83
CA ASP A 255 -48.10 15.65 -2.81
C ASP A 255 -48.44 17.14 -2.65
N LEU A 256 -47.42 18.01 -2.67
CA LEU A 256 -47.58 19.47 -2.69
C LEU A 256 -48.36 19.93 -3.91
N LYS A 257 -48.10 19.37 -5.09
CA LYS A 257 -48.85 19.69 -6.32
C LYS A 257 -50.30 19.30 -6.19
N HIS A 258 -50.61 18.13 -5.61
CA HIS A 258 -52.00 17.71 -5.36
C HIS A 258 -52.71 18.61 -4.36
N GLN A 259 -52.07 19.01 -3.28
CA GLN A 259 -52.64 19.96 -2.32
C GLN A 259 -52.92 21.32 -2.97
N LEU A 260 -52.01 21.83 -3.81
CA LEU A 260 -52.22 23.07 -4.55
C LEU A 260 -53.39 23.01 -5.56
N VAL A 261 -53.57 21.89 -6.26
CA VAL A 261 -54.69 21.66 -7.17
C VAL A 261 -56.00 21.62 -6.41
N THR A 262 -56.07 20.92 -5.27
CA THR A 262 -57.22 20.86 -4.40
C THR A 262 -57.63 22.26 -3.87
N LEU A 263 -56.63 23.05 -3.45
CA LEU A 263 -56.80 24.43 -3.02
C LEU A 263 -57.36 25.35 -4.12
N ALA A 264 -56.90 25.14 -5.37
CA ALA A 264 -57.36 25.93 -6.53
C ALA A 264 -58.81 25.59 -6.92
N MET A 265 -59.32 24.41 -6.59
CA MET A 265 -60.69 23.97 -6.87
C MET A 265 -61.69 24.25 -5.76
N GLU A 266 -61.24 24.62 -4.55
CA GLU A 266 -62.09 24.90 -3.40
C GLU A 266 -62.70 26.29 -3.48
N ASN A 267 -64.03 26.36 -3.52
CA ASN A 267 -64.78 27.61 -3.62
C ASN A 267 -65.20 28.20 -2.26
N ASP A 268 -65.13 27.41 -1.20
CA ASP A 268 -65.45 27.84 0.16
C ASP A 268 -64.25 28.57 0.80
N SER A 269 -64.43 29.82 1.14
CA SER A 269 -63.38 30.66 1.71
C SER A 269 -62.88 30.19 3.04
N GLN A 270 -63.69 29.54 3.89
CA GLN A 270 -63.26 28.98 5.16
C GLN A 270 -62.42 27.70 4.99
N LYS A 271 -62.85 26.83 4.10
CA LYS A 271 -62.09 25.59 3.79
C LYS A 271 -60.79 25.91 3.07
N ARG A 272 -60.79 26.88 2.18
CA ARG A 272 -59.56 27.36 1.52
C ARG A 272 -58.56 27.87 2.53
N GLN A 273 -58.99 28.61 3.57
CA GLN A 273 -58.11 29.08 4.61
C GLN A 273 -57.55 27.92 5.48
N GLN A 274 -58.35 26.90 5.79
CA GLN A 274 -57.89 25.70 6.50
C GLN A 274 -56.86 24.96 5.69
N TYR A 275 -57.04 24.73 4.38
CA TYR A 275 -56.03 24.09 3.52
C TYR A 275 -54.75 24.93 3.39
N LEU A 276 -54.85 26.25 3.35
CA LEU A 276 -53.67 27.15 3.40
C LEU A 276 -52.93 27.04 4.72
N ASP A 277 -53.64 26.95 5.83
CA ASP A 277 -53.01 26.79 7.16
C ASP A 277 -52.40 25.41 7.33
N GLU A 278 -52.97 24.34 6.77
CA GLU A 278 -52.36 22.99 6.71
C GLU A 278 -51.10 23.01 5.84
N ILE A 279 -51.15 23.56 4.62
CA ILE A 279 -49.98 23.69 3.75
C ILE A 279 -48.91 24.58 4.39
N ASN A 280 -49.28 25.69 5.04
CA ASN A 280 -48.34 26.53 5.77
C ASN A 280 -47.77 25.83 6.97
N THR A 281 -48.49 24.94 7.64
CA THR A 281 -48.02 24.14 8.76
C THR A 281 -47.01 23.09 8.25
N ASP A 282 -47.31 22.42 7.15
CA ASP A 282 -46.40 21.48 6.49
C ASP A 282 -45.14 22.19 5.96
N ILE A 283 -45.29 23.34 5.29
CA ILE A 283 -44.17 24.18 4.85
C ILE A 283 -43.40 24.74 6.05
N ASN A 284 -44.06 25.10 7.14
CA ASN A 284 -43.40 25.58 8.36
C ASN A 284 -42.74 24.49 9.17
N LEU A 285 -43.24 23.26 9.14
CA LEU A 285 -42.46 22.08 9.62
C LEU A 285 -41.14 21.91 8.86
N TYR A 286 -41.16 22.24 7.56
CA TYR A 286 -39.93 22.31 6.75
C TYR A 286 -39.17 23.66 6.94
N ASN A 287 -39.84 24.77 7.22
CA ASN A 287 -39.25 26.11 7.42
C ASN A 287 -38.71 26.39 8.85
N VAL A 288 -38.96 25.53 9.84
CA VAL A 288 -38.20 25.53 11.12
C VAL A 288 -36.79 24.95 10.90
N GLY A 289 -36.27 25.19 9.72
CA GLY A 289 -34.92 24.83 9.35
C GLY A 289 -33.90 25.64 10.15
N VAL A 290 -32.87 24.96 10.60
CA VAL A 290 -31.71 25.62 11.18
C VAL A 290 -31.05 26.48 10.11
N LYS A 291 -30.97 27.79 10.29
CA LYS A 291 -30.34 28.75 9.38
C LYS A 291 -28.97 29.13 9.93
N THR A 292 -27.91 28.53 9.41
CA THR A 292 -26.53 28.76 9.86
C THR A 292 -25.72 29.64 8.93
N GLY A 293 -26.25 29.92 7.71
CA GLY A 293 -25.54 30.65 6.65
C GLY A 293 -24.70 29.75 5.73
N ASN A 294 -24.78 28.41 5.89
CA ASN A 294 -24.26 27.44 4.93
C ASN A 294 -25.39 26.51 4.49
N LYS A 295 -25.76 26.56 3.21
CA LYS A 295 -26.92 25.84 2.67
C LYS A 295 -26.86 24.31 2.94
N ILE A 296 -25.69 23.72 2.91
CA ILE A 296 -25.49 22.28 3.10
C ILE A 296 -25.69 21.91 4.58
N ALA A 297 -25.07 22.68 5.47
CA ALA A 297 -25.24 22.53 6.92
C ALA A 297 -26.73 22.73 7.29
N ASP A 298 -27.40 23.71 6.70
CA ASP A 298 -28.83 24.01 6.95
C ASP A 298 -29.72 22.81 6.63
N VAL A 299 -29.51 22.15 5.50
CA VAL A 299 -30.25 20.94 5.10
C VAL A 299 -30.02 19.79 6.05
N ILE A 300 -28.74 19.49 6.37
CA ILE A 300 -28.38 18.37 7.25
C ILE A 300 -28.93 18.60 8.66
N LEU A 301 -28.70 19.78 9.22
CA LEU A 301 -29.10 20.11 10.56
C LEU A 301 -30.63 20.17 10.72
N THR A 302 -31.34 20.65 9.71
CA THR A 302 -32.82 20.63 9.69
C THR A 302 -33.34 19.20 9.74
N ARG A 303 -32.78 18.29 8.92
CA ARG A 303 -33.17 16.87 8.90
C ARG A 303 -32.87 16.18 10.24
N LYS A 304 -31.67 16.43 10.81
CA LYS A 304 -31.28 15.85 12.11
C LYS A 304 -32.13 16.40 13.26
N ASN A 305 -32.47 17.68 13.23
CA ASN A 305 -33.37 18.29 14.23
C ASN A 305 -34.77 17.69 14.16
N ALA A 306 -35.34 17.49 12.94
CA ALA A 306 -36.61 16.83 12.77
C ALA A 306 -36.59 15.39 13.33
N TYR A 307 -35.55 14.62 13.01
CA TYR A 307 -35.37 13.29 13.55
C TYR A 307 -35.30 13.28 15.09
N CYS A 308 -34.51 14.16 15.69
CA CYS A 308 -34.39 14.28 17.15
C CYS A 308 -35.73 14.56 17.81
N ARG A 309 -36.56 15.45 17.23
CA ARG A 309 -37.90 15.77 17.74
C ARG A 309 -38.81 14.53 17.73
N GLN A 310 -38.80 13.75 16.66
CA GLN A 310 -39.62 12.54 16.55
C GLN A 310 -39.21 11.48 17.58
N HIS A 311 -37.94 11.45 17.98
CA HIS A 311 -37.38 10.45 18.92
C HIS A 311 -37.23 10.98 20.35
N HIS A 312 -37.88 12.12 20.68
CA HIS A 312 -37.81 12.77 22.00
C HIS A 312 -36.38 13.06 22.47
N ILE A 313 -35.52 13.55 21.52
CA ILE A 313 -34.14 13.99 21.78
C ILE A 313 -34.10 15.50 21.76
N THR A 314 -33.61 16.12 22.82
CA THR A 314 -33.40 17.56 22.88
C THR A 314 -32.11 17.92 22.13
N PHE A 315 -32.26 18.54 20.96
CA PHE A 315 -31.14 19.00 20.14
C PHE A 315 -30.98 20.50 20.20
N THR A 316 -29.87 20.97 20.76
CA THR A 316 -29.51 22.41 20.83
C THR A 316 -28.44 22.70 19.78
N CYS A 317 -28.71 23.68 18.91
CA CYS A 317 -27.79 24.06 17.84
C CYS A 317 -27.42 25.54 17.92
N ILE A 318 -26.15 25.86 18.15
CA ILE A 318 -25.56 27.20 18.10
C ILE A 318 -24.49 27.19 17.00
N ALA A 319 -24.85 27.52 15.78
CA ALA A 319 -23.98 27.31 14.64
C ALA A 319 -23.91 28.52 13.72
N ASN A 320 -22.70 28.98 13.45
CA ASN A 320 -22.38 29.85 12.32
C ASN A 320 -21.78 28.97 11.20
N GLY A 321 -22.63 28.48 10.30
CA GLY A 321 -22.22 27.57 9.23
C GLY A 321 -21.34 28.21 8.15
N ALA A 322 -21.37 29.56 8.04
CA ALA A 322 -20.48 30.28 7.12
C ALA A 322 -19.00 30.04 7.42
N LEU A 323 -18.66 29.72 8.66
CA LEU A 323 -17.29 29.35 9.08
C LEU A 323 -16.81 28.02 8.47
N LEU A 324 -17.73 27.17 8.00
CA LEU A 324 -17.41 25.87 7.39
C LEU A 324 -17.36 25.93 5.86
N ASN A 325 -17.47 27.11 5.22
CA ASN A 325 -17.40 27.27 3.78
C ASN A 325 -16.03 26.89 3.17
N MET A 326 -14.99 26.77 4.01
CA MET A 326 -13.66 26.27 3.62
C MET A 326 -13.64 24.75 3.38
N ILE A 327 -14.62 24.02 3.91
CA ILE A 327 -14.71 22.57 3.78
C ILE A 327 -15.54 22.24 2.54
N ASN A 328 -15.09 21.32 1.71
CA ASN A 328 -15.85 20.90 0.54
C ASN A 328 -17.17 20.21 0.95
N THR A 329 -18.13 20.18 0.03
CA THR A 329 -19.48 19.63 0.27
C THR A 329 -19.47 18.22 0.83
N MET A 330 -18.69 17.31 0.24
CA MET A 330 -18.65 15.90 0.65
C MET A 330 -18.05 15.71 2.04
N ASP A 331 -16.95 16.41 2.32
CA ASP A 331 -16.31 16.35 3.64
C ASP A 331 -17.20 16.98 4.71
N LEU A 332 -17.91 18.06 4.38
CA LEU A 332 -18.87 18.71 5.28
C LEU A 332 -20.06 17.78 5.60
N CYS A 333 -20.62 17.11 4.60
CA CYS A 333 -21.64 16.10 4.80
C CYS A 333 -21.16 14.96 5.71
N SER A 334 -19.94 14.48 5.47
CA SER A 334 -19.34 13.42 6.28
C SER A 334 -19.03 13.87 7.72
N LEU A 335 -18.54 15.09 7.91
CA LEU A 335 -18.25 15.66 9.23
C LEU A 335 -19.52 15.79 10.07
N LEU A 336 -20.56 16.47 9.52
CA LEU A 336 -21.84 16.68 10.20
C LEU A 336 -22.61 15.37 10.38
N GLY A 337 -22.66 14.53 9.33
CA GLY A 337 -23.34 13.24 9.36
C GLY A 337 -22.76 12.35 10.45
N ASN A 338 -21.50 11.97 10.33
CA ASN A 338 -20.86 11.03 11.27
C ASN A 338 -20.87 11.51 12.72
N SER A 339 -20.67 12.82 12.97
CA SER A 339 -20.65 13.33 14.33
C SER A 339 -22.04 13.37 14.99
N LEU A 340 -23.08 13.74 14.23
CA LEU A 340 -24.45 13.78 14.73
C LEU A 340 -25.07 12.38 14.82
N ASP A 341 -24.77 11.47 13.87
CA ASP A 341 -25.24 10.10 13.95
C ASP A 341 -24.68 9.38 15.17
N ASN A 342 -23.37 9.53 15.45
CA ASN A 342 -22.77 8.98 16.66
C ASN A 342 -23.44 9.55 17.93
N ALA A 343 -23.77 10.83 17.97
CA ALA A 343 -24.43 11.45 19.10
C ALA A 343 -25.87 10.93 19.28
N ILE A 344 -26.62 10.82 18.20
CA ILE A 344 -28.01 10.32 18.19
C ILE A 344 -28.04 8.86 18.65
N GLU A 345 -27.24 7.97 18.03
CA GLU A 345 -27.14 6.56 18.41
C GLU A 345 -26.81 6.38 19.90
N SER A 346 -25.90 7.22 20.43
CA SER A 346 -25.51 7.17 21.84
C SER A 346 -26.66 7.54 22.78
N VAL A 347 -27.45 8.60 22.48
CA VAL A 347 -28.53 9.03 23.37
C VAL A 347 -29.81 8.21 23.21
N GLU A 348 -30.05 7.57 22.05
CA GLU A 348 -31.17 6.64 21.85
C GLU A 348 -31.12 5.43 22.76
N GLN A 349 -29.91 5.00 23.14
CA GLN A 349 -29.70 3.87 24.07
C GLN A 349 -30.05 4.22 25.52
N LEU A 350 -30.25 5.51 25.84
CA LEU A 350 -30.59 5.94 27.20
C LEU A 350 -32.07 5.64 27.51
N ALA A 351 -32.32 5.01 28.66
CA ALA A 351 -33.66 4.70 29.11
C ALA A 351 -34.49 5.95 29.47
N ASP A 352 -33.82 6.99 29.99
CA ASP A 352 -34.45 8.24 30.44
C ASP A 352 -34.47 9.27 29.29
N PRO A 353 -35.68 9.65 28.79
CA PRO A 353 -35.81 10.65 27.73
C PRO A 353 -35.28 12.04 28.12
N GLU A 354 -35.31 12.40 29.40
CA GLU A 354 -34.82 13.71 29.88
C GLU A 354 -33.30 13.83 29.74
N LYS A 355 -32.59 12.72 29.67
CA LYS A 355 -31.14 12.67 29.47
C LYS A 355 -30.74 12.62 27.99
N ARG A 356 -31.65 12.51 27.05
CA ARG A 356 -31.39 12.48 25.60
C ARG A 356 -31.06 13.89 25.11
N LEU A 357 -29.86 14.34 25.41
CA LEU A 357 -29.41 15.71 25.16
C LEU A 357 -28.24 15.72 24.17
N ILE A 358 -28.34 16.53 23.11
CA ILE A 358 -27.28 16.75 22.12
C ILE A 358 -27.09 18.24 21.93
N ASN A 359 -25.85 18.72 21.99
CA ASN A 359 -25.45 20.10 21.74
C ASN A 359 -24.48 20.18 20.55
N LEU A 360 -24.80 20.98 19.55
CA LEU A 360 -23.88 21.34 18.47
C LEU A 360 -23.46 22.80 18.61
N ARG A 361 -22.17 23.07 18.57
CA ARG A 361 -21.62 24.43 18.55
C ARG A 361 -20.63 24.57 17.37
N ILE A 362 -20.87 25.62 16.56
CA ILE A 362 -19.96 26.05 15.49
C ILE A 362 -19.72 27.53 15.67
N VAL A 363 -18.60 27.88 16.24
CA VAL A 363 -18.25 29.26 16.60
C VAL A 363 -16.81 29.56 16.27
N ASN A 364 -16.47 30.83 16.12
CA ASN A 364 -15.09 31.27 16.05
C ASN A 364 -14.59 31.78 17.42
N LYS A 365 -13.31 31.50 17.70
CA LYS A 365 -12.61 32.10 18.84
C LYS A 365 -11.25 32.60 18.36
N GLY A 366 -11.16 33.90 18.10
CA GLY A 366 -10.01 34.50 17.44
C GLY A 366 -9.89 33.98 16.00
N GLN A 367 -8.76 33.37 15.66
CA GLN A 367 -8.50 32.80 14.34
C GLN A 367 -8.90 31.31 14.21
N LEU A 368 -9.44 30.71 15.29
CA LEU A 368 -9.82 29.31 15.30
C LEU A 368 -11.32 29.13 15.13
N VAL A 369 -11.73 28.25 14.25
CA VAL A 369 -13.10 27.75 14.13
C VAL A 369 -13.22 26.51 15.02
N ILE A 370 -14.16 26.56 15.95
CA ILE A 370 -14.47 25.46 16.86
C ILE A 370 -15.74 24.78 16.36
N TYR A 371 -15.62 23.55 15.92
CA TYR A 371 -16.72 22.63 15.68
C TYR A 371 -16.80 21.66 16.84
N GLN A 372 -17.92 21.59 17.55
CA GLN A 372 -18.07 20.78 18.75
C GLN A 372 -19.44 20.13 18.78
N VAL A 373 -19.47 18.81 18.99
CA VAL A 373 -20.67 18.03 19.27
C VAL A 373 -20.53 17.41 20.64
N GLU A 374 -21.54 17.58 21.47
CA GLU A 374 -21.63 16.99 22.80
C GLU A 374 -22.92 16.21 22.94
N ASN A 375 -22.87 15.06 23.57
CA ASN A 375 -24.04 14.30 23.96
C ASN A 375 -23.92 13.77 25.37
N TYR A 376 -25.05 13.59 26.05
CA TYR A 376 -25.07 12.94 27.35
C TYR A 376 -24.79 11.44 27.21
N THR A 377 -24.12 10.84 28.22
CA THR A 377 -23.83 9.40 28.30
C THR A 377 -23.81 8.92 29.74
N ASP A 378 -24.41 7.79 30.00
CA ASP A 378 -24.36 7.14 31.31
C ASP A 378 -23.02 6.41 31.59
N ASN A 379 -22.17 6.26 30.57
CA ASN A 379 -20.88 5.62 30.71
C ASN A 379 -19.77 6.65 31.01
N PRO A 380 -19.26 6.75 32.25
CA PRO A 380 -18.29 7.75 32.66
C PRO A 380 -16.82 7.38 32.33
N ALA A 381 -16.57 6.39 31.47
CA ALA A 381 -15.21 5.96 31.16
C ALA A 381 -14.40 7.09 30.55
N ASP A 382 -13.33 7.52 31.23
CA ASP A 382 -12.32 8.43 30.69
C ASP A 382 -11.52 7.68 29.62
N PHE A 383 -11.57 8.14 28.37
CA PHE A 383 -10.77 7.59 27.29
C PHE A 383 -9.50 8.43 27.12
N ALA A 384 -8.34 7.86 27.46
CA ALA A 384 -7.05 8.45 27.15
C ALA A 384 -6.69 8.33 25.64
N ASP A 385 -7.32 7.37 24.95
CA ASP A 385 -7.24 7.15 23.49
C ASP A 385 -8.64 6.97 22.89
N LEU A 386 -8.75 6.96 21.53
CA LEU A 386 -10.01 6.73 20.83
C LEU A 386 -10.70 5.48 21.40
N PRO A 387 -11.98 5.57 21.80
CA PRO A 387 -12.70 4.44 22.36
C PRO A 387 -12.66 3.26 21.38
N GLN A 388 -12.14 2.12 21.86
CA GLN A 388 -12.32 0.86 21.17
C GLN A 388 -13.77 0.42 21.37
N THR A 389 -14.46 0.15 20.27
CA THR A 389 -15.87 -0.20 20.26
C THR A 389 -16.17 -1.39 21.17
N THR A 390 -17.10 -1.22 22.10
CA THR A 390 -17.59 -2.23 23.06
C THR A 390 -18.73 -3.09 22.50
N MET A 391 -19.17 -2.89 21.25
CA MET A 391 -20.26 -3.66 20.64
C MET A 391 -19.77 -4.72 19.67
N GLU A 392 -20.53 -5.81 19.56
CA GLU A 392 -20.28 -6.99 18.70
C GLU A 392 -20.14 -6.68 17.21
N ASP A 393 -20.46 -5.46 16.77
CA ASP A 393 -20.32 -5.00 15.38
C ASP A 393 -19.06 -4.14 15.19
N LYS A 394 -17.89 -4.76 15.35
CA LYS A 394 -16.56 -4.13 15.21
C LYS A 394 -16.31 -3.50 13.84
N GLN A 395 -17.16 -3.73 12.84
CA GLN A 395 -16.94 -3.23 11.48
C GLN A 395 -17.59 -1.89 11.17
N ARG A 396 -18.61 -1.42 11.91
CA ARG A 396 -19.32 -0.16 11.59
C ARG A 396 -18.90 1.06 12.42
N HIS A 397 -18.65 0.94 13.71
CA HIS A 397 -18.52 2.09 14.64
C HIS A 397 -17.10 2.73 14.71
N GLY A 398 -16.04 2.07 14.26
CA GLY A 398 -14.69 2.65 14.22
C GLY A 398 -14.43 3.60 13.04
N PHE A 399 -15.28 3.61 12.01
CA PHE A 399 -15.04 4.38 10.79
C PHE A 399 -15.45 5.86 10.92
N GLY A 400 -16.51 6.19 11.65
CA GLY A 400 -17.02 7.54 11.79
C GLY A 400 -16.00 8.50 12.40
N LEU A 401 -15.44 8.17 13.56
CA LEU A 401 -14.42 9.00 14.23
C LEU A 401 -13.11 9.10 13.45
N ARG A 402 -12.72 8.02 12.75
CA ARG A 402 -11.55 8.06 11.86
C ARG A 402 -11.77 8.96 10.67
N SER A 403 -12.97 8.95 10.10
CA SER A 403 -13.36 9.85 9.01
C SER A 403 -13.30 11.32 9.45
N ILE A 404 -13.86 11.64 10.62
CA ILE A 404 -13.82 12.99 11.19
C ILE A 404 -12.38 13.44 11.42
N ARG A 405 -11.51 12.59 12.00
CA ARG A 405 -10.09 12.90 12.20
C ARG A 405 -9.38 13.19 10.88
N ARG A 406 -9.59 12.36 9.87
CA ARG A 406 -9.01 12.54 8.53
C ARG A 406 -9.45 13.86 7.89
N ILE A 407 -10.73 14.24 8.07
CA ILE A 407 -11.25 15.52 7.60
C ILE A 407 -10.58 16.66 8.35
N ALA A 408 -10.48 16.58 9.68
CA ALA A 408 -9.79 17.59 10.47
C ALA A 408 -8.36 17.82 9.98
N GLU A 409 -7.57 16.75 9.84
CA GLU A 409 -6.19 16.79 9.36
C GLU A 409 -6.08 17.34 7.92
N LYS A 410 -7.00 16.96 7.03
CA LYS A 410 -7.05 17.44 5.63
C LYS A 410 -7.17 18.97 5.54
N TYR A 411 -7.88 19.59 6.48
CA TYR A 411 -8.08 21.03 6.54
C TYR A 411 -7.18 21.73 7.58
N GLY A 412 -6.05 21.10 7.94
CA GLY A 412 -5.05 21.68 8.84
C GLY A 412 -5.51 21.81 10.29
N GLY A 413 -6.60 21.12 10.65
CA GLY A 413 -7.17 21.15 11.98
C GLY A 413 -6.75 19.99 12.87
N THR A 414 -7.24 20.01 14.10
CA THR A 414 -7.02 18.96 15.10
C THR A 414 -8.34 18.48 15.67
N MET A 415 -8.44 17.19 15.98
CA MET A 415 -9.60 16.57 16.60
C MET A 415 -9.25 16.09 18.01
N THR A 416 -10.11 16.39 18.97
CA THR A 416 -10.03 15.87 20.35
C THR A 416 -11.37 15.28 20.76
N VAL A 417 -11.31 14.19 21.53
CA VAL A 417 -12.47 13.53 22.13
C VAL A 417 -12.26 13.49 23.64
N LYS A 418 -13.26 13.88 24.41
CA LYS A 418 -13.26 13.82 25.87
C LYS A 418 -14.56 13.24 26.36
N ASN A 419 -14.51 12.44 27.42
CA ASN A 419 -15.68 11.97 28.13
C ASN A 419 -15.52 12.32 29.59
N GLN A 420 -16.23 13.37 30.07
CA GLN A 420 -16.12 13.91 31.41
C GLN A 420 -17.51 14.31 31.93
N HIS A 421 -17.79 14.01 33.19
CA HIS A 421 -19.04 14.42 33.89
C HIS A 421 -20.30 14.01 33.11
N HIS A 422 -20.37 12.77 32.59
CA HIS A 422 -21.47 12.27 31.79
C HIS A 422 -21.67 12.96 30.43
N TRP A 423 -20.67 13.65 29.90
CA TRP A 423 -20.70 14.28 28.59
C TRP A 423 -19.59 13.74 27.70
N PHE A 424 -20.00 13.10 26.61
CA PHE A 424 -19.10 12.80 25.51
C PHE A 424 -18.97 14.06 24.65
N ARG A 425 -17.75 14.53 24.44
CA ARG A 425 -17.45 15.75 23.70
C ARG A 425 -16.46 15.49 22.59
N LEU A 426 -16.89 15.68 21.36
CA LEU A 426 -16.06 15.71 20.17
C LEU A 426 -15.77 17.17 19.80
N THR A 427 -14.53 17.56 19.71
CA THR A 427 -14.12 18.90 19.30
C THR A 427 -13.15 18.83 18.13
N VAL A 428 -13.44 19.58 17.07
CA VAL A 428 -12.54 19.80 15.93
C VAL A 428 -12.21 21.30 15.89
N LEU A 429 -10.93 21.60 15.80
CA LEU A 429 -10.41 22.96 15.66
C LEU A 429 -9.84 23.13 14.27
N PHE A 430 -10.28 24.15 13.54
CA PHE A 430 -9.72 24.51 12.24
C PHE A 430 -9.08 25.91 12.32
N ASP A 431 -8.00 26.13 11.57
CA ASP A 431 -7.42 27.47 11.41
C ASP A 431 -8.11 28.22 10.25
N GLN A 432 -8.55 29.46 10.50
CA GLN A 432 -9.16 30.31 9.49
C GLN A 432 -8.20 30.76 8.37
N GLN A 433 -6.88 30.66 8.61
CA GLN A 433 -5.84 31.12 7.67
C GLN A 433 -5.49 30.12 6.56
N THR A 434 -6.01 28.91 6.55
CA THR A 434 -5.71 27.90 5.50
C THR A 434 -6.47 28.17 4.18
N LYS A 435 -6.70 29.45 3.83
CA LYS A 435 -7.04 29.87 2.47
C LYS A 435 -5.72 30.15 1.73
N THR A 436 -5.16 29.18 1.06
CA THR A 436 -4.26 29.31 -0.10
C THR A 436 -3.14 28.27 -0.07
N SER A 437 -3.43 27.07 -0.55
CA SER A 437 -2.47 26.29 -1.35
C SER A 437 -3.13 25.00 -1.85
N THR A 438 -3.98 25.12 -2.86
CA THR A 438 -4.20 24.05 -3.83
C THR A 438 -4.74 24.70 -5.10
N ASN A 439 -3.78 25.05 -5.95
CA ASN A 439 -3.95 25.11 -7.39
C ASN A 439 -3.50 23.79 -7.96
#